data_0e6fe691cb4c436a628bcdca56aea6c7
#
_entry.id   0e6fe691cb4c436a628bcdca56aea6c7
#
_cell.length_a   1.000
_cell.length_b   1.000
_cell.length_c   1.000
_cell.angle_alpha   90.00
_cell.angle_beta   90.00
_cell.angle_gamma   90.00
#
_symmetry.space_group_name_H-M   'P 1'
#
loop_
_entity.id
_entity.type
_entity.pdbx_description
1 polymer ?
#
loop_
_entity_poly.entity_id
_entity_poly.type
_entity_poly.pdbx_seq_one_letter_code
_entity_poly.pdbx_strand_id
1 'polypeptide(L)'
;MNVVIWLAVLFSTFIGYIQAEKTELTYRIISPVENQVIQRDSANKAWVEINISTSLQVSKSGSLEYRLDKNRSWEKANGEWKDERFFARLRVRAGGWHTIEVRDSRTPDHRSQVVQFGVGEVFVVAGQSNSGNYGEIKQSTQTGLVSAFDFENNKWQ
;
A
#
# COMPACT_ATOMS: atom_id res chain seq x y z
N MET A 1 71.63 20.91 21.47
CA MET A 1 70.90 21.04 20.19
C MET A 1 69.77 20.02 20.21
N ASN A 2 68.57 20.43 20.68
CA ASN A 2 67.42 19.54 20.89
C ASN A 2 66.53 19.59 19.65
N VAL A 3 66.42 18.46 18.96
CA VAL A 3 65.47 18.29 17.85
C VAL A 3 64.15 17.85 18.39
N VAL A 4 63.13 18.67 18.29
CA VAL A 4 61.74 18.32 18.63
C VAL A 4 61.10 17.78 17.37
N ILE A 5 60.75 16.48 17.39
CA ILE A 5 60.01 15.82 16.31
C ILE A 5 58.52 15.95 16.60
N TRP A 6 57.81 16.74 15.76
CA TRP A 6 56.33 16.81 15.80
C TRP A 6 55.76 15.61 15.04
N LEU A 7 55.07 14.75 15.77
CA LEU A 7 54.29 13.64 15.19
C LEU A 7 52.90 14.17 14.85
N ALA A 8 52.65 14.43 13.58
CA ALA A 8 51.28 14.76 13.10
C ALA A 8 50.44 13.49 13.00
N VAL A 9 49.49 13.31 13.90
CA VAL A 9 48.50 12.25 13.84
C VAL A 9 47.38 12.74 12.93
N LEU A 10 47.34 12.19 11.70
CA LEU A 10 46.23 12.36 10.78
C LEU A 10 45.05 11.51 11.23
N PHE A 11 44.06 12.11 11.89
CA PHE A 11 42.76 11.50 12.10
C PHE A 11 41.98 11.56 10.78
N SER A 12 42.01 10.48 10.04
CA SER A 12 41.12 10.25 8.90
C SER A 12 39.74 9.87 9.44
N THR A 13 38.84 10.85 9.50
CA THR A 13 37.43 10.61 9.79
C THR A 13 36.78 9.93 8.59
N PHE A 14 36.64 8.61 8.68
CA PHE A 14 35.86 7.81 7.72
C PHE A 14 34.39 8.14 7.95
N ILE A 15 33.86 9.14 7.26
CA ILE A 15 32.42 9.39 7.21
C ILE A 15 31.83 8.33 6.27
N GLY A 16 31.40 7.22 6.85
CA GLY A 16 30.61 6.24 6.15
C GLY A 16 29.28 6.88 5.71
N TYR A 17 29.15 7.19 4.44
CA TYR A 17 27.86 7.50 3.84
C TYR A 17 27.01 6.23 3.94
N ILE A 18 26.05 6.21 4.87
CA ILE A 18 24.96 5.26 4.86
C ILE A 18 24.10 5.70 3.68
N GLN A 19 24.36 5.15 2.50
CA GLN A 19 23.37 5.17 1.42
C GLN A 19 22.19 4.38 1.94
N ALA A 20 21.09 5.07 2.21
CA ALA A 20 19.81 4.41 2.41
C ALA A 20 19.50 3.65 1.12
N GLU A 21 19.66 2.34 1.17
CA GLU A 21 19.33 1.44 0.06
C GLU A 21 17.88 1.71 -0.30
N LYS A 22 17.65 2.34 -1.45
CA LYS A 22 16.31 2.59 -1.97
C LYS A 22 15.71 1.23 -2.27
N THR A 23 14.92 0.71 -1.35
CA THR A 23 14.22 -0.56 -1.53
C THR A 23 13.37 -0.45 -2.79
N GLU A 24 13.83 -1.06 -3.87
CA GLU A 24 13.10 -1.06 -5.13
C GLU A 24 11.88 -1.95 -4.96
N LEU A 25 10.70 -1.35 -5.14
CA LEU A 25 9.45 -2.09 -5.02
C LEU A 25 9.35 -3.10 -6.16
N THR A 26 9.43 -4.36 -5.82
CA THR A 26 9.38 -5.48 -6.77
C THR A 26 7.96 -5.75 -7.25
N TYR A 27 6.99 -5.52 -6.38
CA TYR A 27 5.57 -5.73 -6.64
C TYR A 27 4.81 -4.41 -6.52
N ARG A 28 3.85 -4.21 -7.41
CA ARG A 28 2.91 -3.09 -7.36
C ARG A 28 1.49 -3.62 -7.22
N ILE A 29 0.82 -3.21 -6.16
CA ILE A 29 -0.61 -3.47 -5.99
C ILE A 29 -1.37 -2.50 -6.90
N ILE A 30 -2.13 -3.06 -7.85
CA ILE A 30 -2.99 -2.33 -8.79
C ILE A 30 -4.41 -2.22 -8.25
N SER A 31 -4.85 -3.25 -7.50
CA SER A 31 -6.14 -3.27 -6.80
C SER A 31 -5.94 -3.98 -5.44
N PRO A 32 -6.53 -3.47 -4.36
CA PRO A 32 -7.26 -2.21 -4.27
C PRO A 32 -6.35 -1.00 -4.50
N VAL A 33 -6.92 0.15 -4.88
CA VAL A 33 -6.18 1.42 -4.95
C VAL A 33 -6.26 2.14 -3.61
N GLU A 34 -5.34 3.08 -3.40
CA GLU A 34 -5.26 3.87 -2.16
C GLU A 34 -6.59 4.57 -1.84
N ASN A 35 -7.04 4.43 -0.59
CA ASN A 35 -8.30 4.97 -0.05
C ASN A 35 -9.59 4.45 -0.71
N GLN A 36 -9.53 3.44 -1.56
CA GLN A 36 -10.71 2.83 -2.16
C GLN A 36 -11.62 2.23 -1.08
N VAL A 37 -12.92 2.49 -1.17
CA VAL A 37 -13.92 1.81 -0.35
C VAL A 37 -14.63 0.74 -1.19
N ILE A 38 -14.67 -0.48 -0.66
CA ILE A 38 -15.31 -1.63 -1.29
C ILE A 38 -16.61 -1.92 -0.55
N GLN A 39 -17.72 -2.02 -1.31
CA GLN A 39 -19.04 -2.27 -0.75
C GLN A 39 -19.07 -3.58 0.04
N ARG A 40 -19.49 -3.49 1.30
CA ARG A 40 -19.76 -4.68 2.12
C ARG A 40 -21.06 -5.37 1.70
N ASP A 41 -21.15 -6.64 1.98
CA ASP A 41 -22.37 -7.42 1.89
C ASP A 41 -23.18 -7.43 3.22
N SER A 42 -24.30 -8.15 3.22
CA SER A 42 -25.14 -8.34 4.41
C SER A 42 -24.46 -9.05 5.58
N ALA A 43 -23.38 -9.78 5.32
CA ALA A 43 -22.55 -10.45 6.34
C ALA A 43 -21.43 -9.53 6.90
N ASN A 44 -21.47 -8.23 6.63
CA ASN A 44 -20.45 -7.25 7.00
C ASN A 44 -19.04 -7.63 6.49
N LYS A 45 -18.93 -8.12 5.26
CA LYS A 45 -17.67 -8.50 4.62
C LYS A 45 -17.71 -8.11 3.14
N ALA A 46 -16.55 -7.96 2.53
CA ALA A 46 -16.43 -7.85 1.08
C ALA A 46 -15.45 -8.87 0.51
N TRP A 47 -15.62 -9.22 -0.75
CA TRP A 47 -14.59 -9.83 -1.56
C TRP A 47 -13.73 -8.73 -2.14
N VAL A 48 -12.48 -8.67 -1.70
CA VAL A 48 -11.49 -7.70 -2.18
C VAL A 48 -10.65 -8.37 -3.26
N GLU A 49 -10.70 -7.82 -4.46
CA GLU A 49 -9.88 -8.30 -5.58
C GLU A 49 -8.48 -7.74 -5.47
N ILE A 50 -7.50 -8.62 -5.39
CA ILE A 50 -6.09 -8.27 -5.35
C ILE A 50 -5.52 -8.48 -6.74
N ASN A 51 -5.01 -7.40 -7.32
CA ASN A 51 -4.32 -7.42 -8.59
C ASN A 51 -2.91 -6.84 -8.37
N ILE A 52 -1.89 -7.63 -8.69
CA ILE A 52 -0.49 -7.29 -8.46
C ILE A 52 0.24 -7.39 -9.80
N SER A 53 1.02 -6.37 -10.12
CA SER A 53 2.01 -6.42 -11.20
C SER A 53 3.41 -6.53 -10.64
N THR A 54 4.32 -7.09 -11.43
CA THR A 54 5.75 -7.12 -11.14
C THR A 54 6.54 -6.54 -12.30
N SER A 55 7.61 -5.81 -11.99
CA SER A 55 8.55 -5.27 -12.97
C SER A 55 9.72 -6.22 -13.28
N LEU A 56 9.88 -7.26 -12.48
CA LEU A 56 10.94 -8.24 -12.65
C LEU A 56 10.42 -9.48 -13.36
N GLN A 57 11.32 -10.14 -14.11
CA GLN A 57 11.10 -11.52 -14.53
C GLN A 57 11.20 -12.46 -13.31
N VAL A 58 10.34 -12.22 -12.33
CA VAL A 58 10.24 -13.07 -11.16
C VAL A 58 9.70 -14.40 -11.62
N SER A 59 10.37 -15.47 -11.24
CA SER A 59 9.87 -16.82 -11.49
C SER A 59 8.43 -16.91 -11.00
N LYS A 60 7.47 -17.06 -11.91
CA LYS A 60 6.03 -17.21 -11.62
C LYS A 60 5.73 -18.45 -10.74
N SER A 61 6.76 -19.19 -10.37
CA SER A 61 6.71 -20.33 -9.45
C SER A 61 6.78 -19.94 -7.96
N GLY A 62 6.98 -18.66 -7.65
CA GLY A 62 6.99 -18.16 -6.27
C GLY A 62 5.60 -18.11 -5.67
N SER A 63 5.48 -18.44 -4.39
CA SER A 63 4.25 -18.21 -3.66
C SER A 63 4.26 -16.81 -3.08
N LEU A 64 3.33 -15.98 -3.53
CA LEU A 64 3.10 -14.70 -2.91
C LEU A 64 2.44 -14.88 -1.55
N GLU A 65 2.85 -14.05 -0.61
CA GLU A 65 2.21 -13.87 0.67
C GLU A 65 1.66 -12.46 0.77
N TYR A 66 0.56 -12.31 1.44
CA TYR A 66 0.01 -11.01 1.79
C TYR A 66 -0.05 -10.85 3.31
N ARG A 67 -0.06 -9.61 3.74
CA ARG A 67 -0.34 -9.23 5.12
C ARG A 67 -1.45 -8.18 5.11
N LEU A 68 -2.58 -8.56 5.69
CA LEU A 68 -3.68 -7.65 5.92
C LEU A 68 -3.50 -7.05 7.32
N ASP A 69 -3.38 -5.73 7.39
CA ASP A 69 -3.06 -4.97 8.60
C ASP A 69 -1.68 -5.30 9.21
N LYS A 70 -0.93 -4.28 9.57
CA LYS A 70 0.48 -4.41 9.99
C LYS A 70 0.73 -5.37 11.15
N ASN A 71 -0.28 -5.60 11.99
CA ASN A 71 -0.16 -6.43 13.19
C ASN A 71 -0.52 -7.90 12.95
N ARG A 72 -0.85 -8.29 11.70
CA ARG A 72 -1.18 -9.66 11.36
C ARG A 72 0.02 -10.42 10.79
N SER A 73 -0.07 -11.74 10.84
CA SER A 73 0.90 -12.63 10.21
C SER A 73 0.80 -12.55 8.68
N TRP A 74 1.87 -12.95 8.01
CA TRP A 74 1.86 -13.19 6.59
C TRP A 74 1.08 -14.46 6.27
N GLU A 75 0.22 -14.38 5.26
CA GLU A 75 -0.62 -15.48 4.80
C GLU A 75 -0.35 -15.74 3.31
N LYS A 76 -0.42 -17.00 2.90
CA LYS A 76 -0.26 -17.36 1.50
C LYS A 76 -1.38 -16.76 0.66
N ALA A 77 -1.03 -16.06 -0.40
CA ALA A 77 -2.00 -15.55 -1.36
C ALA A 77 -2.45 -16.70 -2.28
N ASN A 78 -3.72 -17.10 -2.15
CA ASN A 78 -4.33 -18.08 -3.02
C ASN A 78 -4.85 -17.39 -4.28
N GLY A 79 -4.10 -17.51 -5.38
CA GLY A 79 -4.40 -16.85 -6.63
C GLY A 79 -3.64 -17.44 -7.80
N GLU A 80 -3.76 -16.80 -8.94
CA GLU A 80 -3.16 -17.27 -10.19
C GLU A 80 -2.42 -16.15 -10.92
N TRP A 81 -1.35 -16.53 -11.61
CA TRP A 81 -0.65 -15.64 -12.53
C TRP A 81 -1.31 -15.72 -13.91
N LYS A 82 -1.63 -14.55 -14.47
CA LYS A 82 -2.02 -14.37 -15.87
C LYS A 82 -1.08 -13.32 -16.45
N ASP A 83 -0.25 -13.74 -17.37
CA ASP A 83 0.85 -12.94 -17.92
C ASP A 83 1.77 -12.39 -16.81
N GLU A 84 1.87 -11.07 -16.65
CA GLU A 84 2.69 -10.41 -15.64
C GLU A 84 1.89 -9.94 -14.42
N ARG A 85 0.67 -10.44 -14.26
CA ARG A 85 -0.24 -10.05 -13.18
C ARG A 85 -0.66 -11.26 -12.36
N PHE A 86 -0.67 -11.07 -11.06
CA PHE A 86 -1.22 -12.03 -10.11
C PHE A 86 -2.60 -11.57 -9.65
N PHE A 87 -3.55 -12.48 -9.66
CA PHE A 87 -4.93 -12.24 -9.25
C PHE A 87 -5.28 -13.14 -8.07
N ALA A 88 -5.82 -12.54 -7.03
CA ALA A 88 -6.35 -13.24 -5.87
C ALA A 88 -7.63 -12.54 -5.36
N ARG A 89 -8.36 -13.19 -4.48
CA ARG A 89 -9.51 -12.59 -3.79
C ARG A 89 -9.42 -12.88 -2.31
N LEU A 90 -9.61 -11.85 -1.50
CA LEU A 90 -9.61 -11.95 -0.05
C LEU A 90 -10.99 -11.62 0.51
N ARG A 91 -11.38 -12.35 1.54
CA ARG A 91 -12.61 -12.08 2.28
C ARG A 91 -12.29 -11.19 3.46
N VAL A 92 -12.58 -9.89 3.36
CA VAL A 92 -12.23 -8.88 4.35
C VAL A 92 -13.47 -8.41 5.10
N ARG A 93 -13.35 -8.21 6.40
CA ARG A 93 -14.43 -7.74 7.27
C ARG A 93 -14.59 -6.22 7.13
N ALA A 94 -15.84 -5.74 7.17
CA ALA A 94 -16.11 -4.30 7.28
C ALA A 94 -15.74 -3.77 8.67
N GLY A 95 -15.37 -2.50 8.74
CA GLY A 95 -15.10 -1.83 10.00
C GLY A 95 -13.85 -0.96 9.99
N GLY A 96 -13.81 0.04 9.11
CA GLY A 96 -12.73 1.01 9.01
C GLY A 96 -11.73 0.73 7.90
N TRP A 97 -10.54 1.29 8.08
CA TRP A 97 -9.44 1.16 7.14
C TRP A 97 -8.63 -0.10 7.40
N HIS A 98 -8.29 -0.77 6.32
CA HIS A 98 -7.34 -1.88 6.26
C HIS A 98 -6.10 -1.46 5.51
N THR A 99 -5.01 -2.15 5.75
CA THR A 99 -3.80 -2.04 4.94
C THR A 99 -3.44 -3.38 4.34
N ILE A 100 -2.96 -3.41 3.11
CA ILE A 100 -2.44 -4.61 2.48
C ILE A 100 -1.02 -4.39 1.98
N GLU A 101 -0.19 -5.40 2.18
CA GLU A 101 1.18 -5.49 1.69
C GLU A 101 1.41 -6.89 1.15
N VAL A 102 2.24 -7.02 0.12
CA VAL A 102 2.55 -8.30 -0.53
C VAL A 102 4.06 -8.50 -0.58
N ARG A 103 4.49 -9.74 -0.47
CA ARG A 103 5.90 -10.14 -0.64
C ARG A 103 6.03 -11.50 -1.33
N ASP A 104 7.22 -11.81 -1.81
CA ASP A 104 7.59 -13.17 -2.18
C ASP A 104 8.03 -13.93 -0.91
N SER A 105 7.47 -15.12 -0.69
CA SER A 105 7.81 -15.93 0.49
C SER A 105 9.27 -16.43 0.49
N ARG A 106 9.90 -16.54 -0.68
CA ARG A 106 11.29 -17.00 -0.83
C ARG A 106 12.32 -15.87 -0.73
N THR A 107 11.90 -14.66 -1.09
CA THR A 107 12.71 -13.43 -1.05
C THR A 107 11.92 -12.34 -0.32
N PRO A 108 11.84 -12.38 1.02
CA PRO A 108 10.98 -11.49 1.80
C PRO A 108 11.28 -9.99 1.63
N ASP A 109 12.45 -9.64 1.12
CA ASP A 109 12.82 -8.25 0.80
C ASP A 109 12.16 -7.74 -0.50
N HIS A 110 11.71 -8.66 -1.36
CA HIS A 110 10.89 -8.33 -2.52
C HIS A 110 9.44 -8.08 -2.09
N ARG A 111 9.10 -6.82 -1.89
CA ARG A 111 7.81 -6.38 -1.35
C ARG A 111 7.11 -5.39 -2.27
N SER A 112 5.81 -5.19 -2.01
CA SER A 112 5.03 -4.08 -2.56
C SER A 112 5.07 -2.86 -1.65
N GLN A 113 4.52 -1.74 -2.14
CA GLN A 113 4.04 -0.67 -1.27
C GLN A 113 2.91 -1.18 -0.36
N VAL A 114 2.70 -0.50 0.75
CA VAL A 114 1.50 -0.67 1.59
C VAL A 114 0.38 0.16 0.98
N VAL A 115 -0.79 -0.44 0.76
CA VAL A 115 -1.98 0.23 0.24
C VAL A 115 -3.05 0.23 1.33
N GLN A 116 -3.66 1.39 1.58
CA GLN A 116 -4.80 1.54 2.47
C GLN A 116 -6.10 1.45 1.67
N PHE A 117 -7.08 0.71 2.18
CA PHE A 117 -8.41 0.62 1.60
C PHE A 117 -9.47 0.39 2.69
N GLY A 118 -10.72 0.65 2.38
CA GLY A 118 -11.85 0.43 3.29
C GLY A 118 -12.79 -0.68 2.82
N VAL A 119 -13.47 -1.31 3.77
CA VAL A 119 -14.64 -2.15 3.51
C VAL A 119 -15.81 -1.57 4.29
N GLY A 120 -16.81 -1.07 3.57
CA GLY A 120 -17.92 -0.34 4.18
C GLY A 120 -19.09 -0.12 3.24
N GLU A 121 -19.84 0.95 3.48
CA GLU A 121 -20.92 1.36 2.59
C GLU A 121 -20.39 2.26 1.47
N VAL A 122 -20.86 2.03 0.27
CA VAL A 122 -20.60 2.87 -0.89
C VAL A 122 -21.92 3.53 -1.31
N PHE A 123 -21.92 4.85 -1.38
CA PHE A 123 -23.07 5.64 -1.79
C PHE A 123 -22.77 6.39 -3.09
N VAL A 124 -23.76 6.43 -3.98
CA VAL A 124 -23.73 7.32 -5.13
C VAL A 124 -24.58 8.53 -4.82
N VAL A 125 -23.96 9.71 -4.78
CA VAL A 125 -24.67 10.97 -4.60
C VAL A 125 -24.84 11.61 -5.96
N ALA A 126 -26.10 11.78 -6.38
CA ALA A 126 -26.45 12.37 -7.66
C ALA A 126 -27.48 13.48 -7.46
N GLY A 127 -27.31 14.60 -8.13
CA GLY A 127 -28.21 15.74 -8.03
C GLY A 127 -27.63 17.02 -8.62
N GLN A 128 -28.17 18.16 -8.19
CA GLN A 128 -27.68 19.47 -8.62
C GLN A 128 -26.55 19.98 -7.70
N SER A 129 -26.28 21.28 -7.68
CA SER A 129 -25.19 21.93 -6.97
C SER A 129 -25.02 21.49 -5.50
N ASN A 130 -26.10 21.26 -4.78
CA ASN A 130 -26.04 20.83 -3.39
C ASN A 130 -25.43 19.43 -3.22
N SER A 131 -25.61 18.53 -4.19
CA SER A 131 -24.99 17.21 -4.16
C SER A 131 -23.48 17.27 -4.45
N GLY A 132 -23.01 18.35 -5.08
CA GLY A 132 -21.59 18.64 -5.31
C GLY A 132 -20.93 19.43 -4.18
N ASN A 133 -21.58 19.53 -2.99
CA ASN A 133 -21.07 20.28 -1.84
C ASN A 133 -20.92 21.81 -2.09
N TYR A 134 -21.79 22.36 -2.93
CA TYR A 134 -21.88 23.82 -3.19
C TYR A 134 -22.91 24.53 -2.30
N GLY A 135 -23.34 23.92 -1.20
CA GLY A 135 -24.20 24.55 -0.20
C GLY A 135 -23.50 25.69 0.54
N GLU A 136 -24.27 26.53 1.25
CA GLU A 136 -23.73 27.65 2.02
C GLU A 136 -22.74 27.19 3.11
N ILE A 137 -22.97 26.00 3.69
CA ILE A 137 -22.13 25.41 4.72
C ILE A 137 -21.54 24.11 4.18
N LYS A 138 -20.23 24.14 3.89
CA LYS A 138 -19.50 22.94 3.51
C LYS A 138 -19.40 21.97 4.70
N GLN A 139 -19.80 20.74 4.46
CA GLN A 139 -19.67 19.67 5.46
C GLN A 139 -18.34 18.94 5.28
N SER A 140 -17.75 18.53 6.39
CA SER A 140 -16.56 17.68 6.42
C SER A 140 -16.75 16.50 7.35
N THR A 141 -16.13 15.38 7.03
CA THR A 141 -16.15 14.22 7.91
C THR A 141 -15.35 14.49 9.18
N GLN A 142 -15.86 14.04 10.32
CA GLN A 142 -15.17 14.14 11.61
C GLN A 142 -14.53 12.83 12.03
N THR A 143 -14.84 11.73 11.33
CA THR A 143 -14.43 10.39 11.76
C THR A 143 -13.16 9.88 11.08
N GLY A 144 -12.76 10.48 9.94
CA GLY A 144 -11.69 9.97 9.10
C GLY A 144 -12.01 8.61 8.44
N LEU A 145 -13.28 8.17 8.48
CA LEU A 145 -13.75 6.90 7.93
C LEU A 145 -14.54 7.07 6.64
N VAL A 146 -14.37 8.17 5.95
CA VAL A 146 -15.06 8.49 4.70
C VAL A 146 -14.01 8.79 3.63
N SER A 147 -14.21 8.24 2.46
CA SER A 147 -13.44 8.55 1.26
C SER A 147 -14.40 8.92 0.14
N ALA A 148 -14.03 9.88 -0.69
CA ALA A 148 -14.78 10.29 -1.86
C ALA A 148 -14.01 9.93 -3.13
N PHE A 149 -14.73 9.51 -4.18
CA PHE A 149 -14.12 9.30 -5.48
C PHE A 149 -14.09 10.60 -6.27
N ASP A 150 -12.91 11.06 -6.59
CA ASP A 150 -12.66 12.24 -7.42
C ASP A 150 -12.62 11.80 -8.89
N PHE A 151 -13.69 12.11 -9.62
CA PHE A 151 -13.82 11.73 -11.03
C PHE A 151 -12.84 12.46 -11.95
N GLU A 152 -12.46 13.68 -11.63
CA GLU A 152 -11.55 14.48 -12.46
C GLU A 152 -10.13 13.90 -12.42
N ASN A 153 -9.72 13.48 -11.24
CA ASN A 153 -8.38 12.92 -11.02
C ASN A 153 -8.36 11.38 -10.98
N ASN A 154 -9.52 10.73 -11.14
CA ASN A 154 -9.68 9.28 -11.13
C ASN A 154 -9.04 8.63 -9.88
N LYS A 155 -9.31 9.17 -8.70
CA LYS A 155 -8.73 8.70 -7.44
C LYS A 155 -9.70 8.82 -6.27
N TRP A 156 -9.47 8.00 -5.26
CA TRP A 156 -10.10 8.13 -3.94
C TRP A 156 -9.30 9.08 -3.03
N GLN A 157 -9.98 9.86 -2.21
CA GLN A 157 -9.38 10.84 -1.32
C GLN A 157 -10.17 11.00 0.00
#